data_5befbc60865161afb5a9bb882b0c66b2
#
_entry.id   5befbc60865161afb5a9bb882b0c66b2
#
_cell.length_a   1.000
_cell.length_b   1.000
_cell.length_c   1.000
_cell.angle_alpha   90.00
_cell.angle_beta   90.00
_cell.angle_gamma   90.00
#
_symmetry.space_group_name_H-M   'P 1'
#
loop_
_entity.id
_entity.type
_entity.pdbx_description
1 polymer ?
#
loop_
_entity_poly.entity_id
_entity_poly.type
_entity_poly.pdbx_seq_one_letter_code
_entity_poly.pdbx_strand_id
1 'polypeptide(L)'
;MAAAPQARETVARESGFKTNPDYKILFERSPRRVRVEFNGETIADSTAAHLLFETRHLPVYYFPRADVRMDLMTPTDHHTFCPYKGTAAYWTLKVGERTAENAVWGYPQPFEEVAAIGDFVAFYWDRVDHWYEEDEEIFVHPRDPYKRIDAIQSSRLVQIVVGGEIVAETRRARFLFETRLPTRYYIPPEDVRMDLLVPSDKTTACPYKGRARYYSVKIGDQVYQDLVWSYPDPIAECPKIKGLLCFFNEHVDEIRVDGKVVPKPVTPWSKDWQDKAKTVPDQRGPVARP
;
A
#
# COMPACT_ATOMS: atom_id res chain seq x y z
N MET A 1 25.72 43.69 -28.73
CA MET A 1 24.35 43.13 -28.75
C MET A 1 24.44 41.64 -28.48
N ALA A 2 24.11 41.21 -27.29
CA ALA A 2 24.10 39.81 -26.93
C ALA A 2 22.77 39.21 -27.37
N ALA A 3 22.81 38.12 -28.13
CA ALA A 3 21.62 37.38 -28.58
C ALA A 3 20.90 36.78 -27.38
N ALA A 4 19.58 36.97 -27.30
CA ALA A 4 18.74 36.35 -26.32
C ALA A 4 18.80 34.81 -26.46
N PRO A 5 18.79 34.05 -25.38
CA PRO A 5 18.78 32.58 -25.44
C PRO A 5 17.47 32.12 -26.09
N GLN A 6 17.59 31.34 -27.16
CA GLN A 6 16.47 30.69 -27.80
C GLN A 6 15.77 29.76 -26.79
N ALA A 7 14.48 30.00 -26.54
CA ALA A 7 13.64 29.10 -25.80
C ALA A 7 13.70 27.70 -26.45
N ARG A 8 14.16 26.71 -25.72
CA ARG A 8 14.07 25.31 -26.16
C ARG A 8 12.58 25.01 -26.36
N GLU A 9 12.21 24.72 -27.60
CA GLU A 9 10.88 24.15 -27.93
C GLU A 9 10.67 22.89 -27.06
N THR A 10 9.82 23.01 -26.07
CA THR A 10 9.32 21.86 -25.34
C THR A 10 8.38 21.13 -26.28
N VAL A 11 8.85 20.04 -26.90
CA VAL A 11 7.98 19.11 -27.64
C VAL A 11 6.86 18.73 -26.69
N ALA A 12 5.62 19.07 -27.04
CA ALA A 12 4.44 18.74 -26.27
C ALA A 12 4.37 17.21 -26.16
N ARG A 13 4.61 16.67 -24.97
CA ARG A 13 4.56 15.23 -24.73
C ARG A 13 3.12 14.79 -24.78
N GLU A 14 2.82 13.77 -25.61
CA GLU A 14 1.49 13.21 -25.69
C GLU A 14 1.13 12.37 -24.46
N SER A 15 -0.19 12.35 -24.17
CA SER A 15 -0.75 11.54 -23.10
C SER A 15 -0.61 10.04 -23.39
N GLY A 16 -0.18 9.27 -22.39
CA GLY A 16 -0.03 7.82 -22.46
C GLY A 16 -1.33 7.05 -22.61
N PHE A 17 -2.49 7.68 -22.39
CA PHE A 17 -3.81 7.07 -22.62
C PHE A 17 -4.03 6.71 -24.08
N LYS A 18 -3.39 7.43 -25.02
CA LYS A 18 -3.47 7.12 -26.46
C LYS A 18 -2.82 5.79 -26.80
N THR A 19 -1.72 5.43 -26.12
CA THR A 19 -0.96 4.20 -26.37
C THR A 19 -1.35 3.05 -25.45
N ASN A 20 -2.00 3.35 -24.33
CA ASN A 20 -2.48 2.36 -23.36
C ASN A 20 -3.89 2.75 -22.86
N PRO A 21 -4.94 2.47 -23.66
CA PRO A 21 -6.32 2.84 -23.34
C PRO A 21 -6.89 2.08 -22.12
N ASP A 22 -6.26 0.98 -21.73
CA ASP A 22 -6.66 0.20 -20.56
C ASP A 22 -6.16 0.79 -19.24
N TYR A 23 -5.24 1.76 -19.30
CA TYR A 23 -4.79 2.46 -18.11
C TYR A 23 -5.92 3.35 -17.57
N LYS A 24 -6.25 3.19 -16.30
CA LYS A 24 -7.36 3.90 -15.66
C LYS A 24 -6.85 4.79 -14.54
N ILE A 25 -7.37 5.99 -14.49
CA ILE A 25 -7.29 6.90 -13.36
C ILE A 25 -8.72 7.25 -12.96
N LEU A 26 -9.05 7.05 -11.69
CA LEU A 26 -10.30 7.53 -11.10
C LEU A 26 -9.94 8.56 -10.03
N PHE A 27 -10.66 9.66 -10.02
CA PHE A 27 -10.48 10.74 -9.07
C PHE A 27 -11.81 10.97 -8.35
N GLU A 28 -11.92 10.48 -7.12
CA GLU A 28 -13.18 10.39 -6.40
C GLU A 28 -13.10 11.15 -5.08
N ARG A 29 -14.11 11.95 -4.78
CA ARG A 29 -14.20 12.64 -3.49
C ARG A 29 -14.32 11.62 -2.35
N SER A 30 -13.46 11.75 -1.35
CA SER A 30 -13.59 11.01 -0.10
C SER A 30 -14.75 11.59 0.73
N PRO A 31 -15.62 10.76 1.31
CA PRO A 31 -16.63 11.24 2.26
C PRO A 31 -16.03 11.58 3.64
N ARG A 32 -14.75 11.19 3.88
CA ARG A 32 -14.07 11.35 5.17
C ARG A 32 -13.35 12.69 5.23
N ARG A 33 -13.32 13.30 6.40
CA ARG A 33 -12.35 14.35 6.72
C ARG A 33 -10.96 13.73 6.76
N VAL A 34 -9.99 14.31 6.06
CA VAL A 34 -8.61 13.83 6.04
C VAL A 34 -7.70 14.94 6.53
N ARG A 35 -6.81 14.60 7.47
CA ARG A 35 -5.83 15.53 8.03
C ARG A 35 -4.42 15.00 7.88
N VAL A 36 -3.47 15.92 7.74
CA VAL A 36 -2.03 15.64 7.69
C VAL A 36 -1.33 16.54 8.68
N GLU A 37 -0.44 15.97 9.47
CA GLU A 37 0.35 16.70 10.47
C GLU A 37 1.84 16.56 10.21
N PHE A 38 2.56 17.64 10.43
CA PHE A 38 4.02 17.69 10.37
C PHE A 38 4.57 18.62 11.45
N ASN A 39 5.52 18.12 12.24
CA ASN A 39 6.14 18.84 13.37
C ASN A 39 5.15 19.48 14.34
N GLY A 40 4.05 18.75 14.65
CA GLY A 40 3.00 19.20 15.57
C GLY A 40 2.00 20.19 15.00
N GLU A 41 2.11 20.56 13.71
CA GLU A 41 1.17 21.45 13.02
C GLU A 41 0.31 20.67 12.04
N THR A 42 -0.98 20.98 11.99
CA THR A 42 -1.88 20.50 10.93
C THR A 42 -1.59 21.27 9.64
N ILE A 43 -1.06 20.60 8.64
CA ILE A 43 -0.65 21.18 7.35
C ILE A 43 -1.70 21.02 6.25
N ALA A 44 -2.63 20.08 6.42
CA ALA A 44 -3.82 19.92 5.59
C ALA A 44 -4.98 19.42 6.43
N ASP A 45 -6.19 19.95 6.21
CA ASP A 45 -7.41 19.55 6.88
C ASP A 45 -8.59 19.75 5.92
N SER A 46 -9.15 18.67 5.40
CA SER A 46 -10.13 18.75 4.32
C SER A 46 -11.25 17.74 4.45
N THR A 47 -12.47 18.21 4.26
CA THR A 47 -13.67 17.38 4.01
C THR A 47 -13.96 17.24 2.51
N ALA A 48 -13.06 17.77 1.67
CA ALA A 48 -13.14 17.73 0.22
C ALA A 48 -11.91 17.01 -0.41
N ALA A 49 -11.14 16.28 0.39
CA ALA A 49 -10.06 15.45 -0.11
C ALA A 49 -10.58 14.41 -1.12
N HIS A 50 -9.78 14.11 -2.12
CA HIS A 50 -10.08 13.10 -3.13
C HIS A 50 -9.10 11.94 -3.05
N LEU A 51 -9.58 10.75 -3.38
CA LEU A 51 -8.75 9.58 -3.65
C LEU A 51 -8.49 9.48 -5.14
N LEU A 52 -7.23 9.43 -5.50
CA LEU A 52 -6.80 9.09 -6.86
C LEU A 52 -6.44 7.62 -6.88
N PHE A 53 -7.20 6.85 -7.65
CA PHE A 53 -6.94 5.44 -7.96
C PHE A 53 -6.28 5.38 -9.32
N GLU A 54 -5.19 4.66 -9.42
CA GLU A 54 -4.42 4.53 -10.65
C GLU A 54 -4.08 3.05 -10.87
N THR A 55 -4.16 2.62 -12.13
CA THR A 55 -3.81 1.25 -12.52
C THR A 55 -2.45 0.84 -11.95
N ARG A 56 -2.41 -0.27 -11.21
CA ARG A 56 -1.22 -0.83 -10.53
C ARG A 56 -0.60 0.01 -9.41
N HIS A 57 -1.27 1.07 -8.94
CA HIS A 57 -0.83 1.89 -7.83
C HIS A 57 -1.75 1.79 -6.62
N LEU A 58 -1.21 2.06 -5.44
CA LEU A 58 -2.01 2.28 -4.25
C LEU A 58 -2.77 3.61 -4.38
N PRO A 59 -3.94 3.75 -3.74
CA PRO A 59 -4.65 5.01 -3.73
C PRO A 59 -3.82 6.11 -3.05
N VAL A 60 -4.01 7.34 -3.52
CA VAL A 60 -3.32 8.53 -2.99
C VAL A 60 -4.35 9.60 -2.66
N TYR A 61 -4.26 10.22 -1.47
CA TYR A 61 -5.04 11.40 -1.14
C TYR A 61 -4.52 12.64 -1.85
N TYR A 62 -5.43 13.36 -2.46
CA TYR A 62 -5.24 14.68 -3.04
C TYR A 62 -6.11 15.68 -2.30
N PHE A 63 -5.55 16.81 -1.92
CA PHE A 63 -6.20 17.87 -1.18
C PHE A 63 -6.42 19.09 -2.07
N PRO A 64 -7.62 19.73 -2.03
CA PRO A 64 -7.75 21.06 -2.61
C PRO A 64 -6.68 21.99 -2.02
N ARG A 65 -6.02 22.77 -2.84
CA ARG A 65 -4.96 23.68 -2.37
C ARG A 65 -5.45 24.68 -1.32
N ALA A 66 -6.73 25.02 -1.36
CA ALA A 66 -7.36 25.91 -0.39
C ALA A 66 -7.43 25.32 1.04
N ASP A 67 -7.40 23.98 1.17
CA ASP A 67 -7.44 23.27 2.45
C ASP A 67 -6.05 22.89 2.98
N VAL A 68 -5.00 23.45 2.34
CA VAL A 68 -3.60 23.16 2.65
C VAL A 68 -2.87 24.44 3.04
N ARG A 69 -2.03 24.36 4.08
CA ARG A 69 -1.16 25.45 4.55
C ARG A 69 -0.05 25.72 3.53
N MET A 70 -0.43 26.24 2.35
CA MET A 70 0.52 26.56 1.28
C MET A 70 1.52 27.64 1.68
N ASP A 71 1.20 28.42 2.73
CA ASP A 71 2.11 29.39 3.34
C ASP A 71 3.35 28.76 4.00
N LEU A 72 3.30 27.48 4.35
CA LEU A 72 4.41 26.68 4.90
C LEU A 72 5.22 25.97 3.81
N MET A 73 4.90 26.19 2.53
CA MET A 73 5.46 25.45 1.40
C MET A 73 6.18 26.35 0.42
N THR A 74 7.42 26.01 0.10
CA THR A 74 8.25 26.72 -0.88
C THR A 74 8.33 25.88 -2.15
N PRO A 75 7.98 26.44 -3.33
CA PRO A 75 8.18 25.75 -4.61
C PRO A 75 9.65 25.40 -4.83
N THR A 76 9.89 24.28 -5.52
CA THR A 76 11.24 23.84 -5.88
C THR A 76 11.38 23.72 -7.40
N ASP A 77 12.64 23.66 -7.87
CA ASP A 77 12.94 23.40 -9.29
C ASP A 77 12.84 21.92 -9.66
N HIS A 78 12.47 21.06 -8.70
CA HIS A 78 12.28 19.63 -8.94
C HIS A 78 11.01 19.39 -9.73
N HIS A 79 11.12 18.62 -10.81
CA HIS A 79 10.00 18.20 -11.64
C HIS A 79 10.13 16.74 -12.03
N THR A 80 9.01 16.04 -12.09
CA THR A 80 8.94 14.70 -12.68
C THR A 80 7.84 14.65 -13.74
N PHE A 81 7.96 13.71 -14.66
CA PHE A 81 6.97 13.52 -15.71
C PHE A 81 6.24 12.19 -15.53
N CYS A 82 4.91 12.25 -15.44
CA CYS A 82 4.04 11.11 -15.50
C CYS A 82 3.38 11.03 -16.88
N PRO A 83 3.47 9.88 -17.59
CA PRO A 83 2.84 9.74 -18.91
C PRO A 83 1.32 9.95 -18.92
N TYR A 84 0.67 9.81 -17.77
CA TYR A 84 -0.80 9.88 -17.66
C TYR A 84 -1.31 11.14 -16.97
N LYS A 85 -0.43 11.88 -16.26
CA LYS A 85 -0.85 13.07 -15.49
C LYS A 85 -0.16 14.35 -15.97
N GLY A 86 0.98 14.22 -16.68
CA GLY A 86 1.77 15.38 -17.12
C GLY A 86 2.97 15.64 -16.21
N THR A 87 3.44 16.89 -16.16
CA THR A 87 4.59 17.31 -15.35
C THR A 87 4.15 17.69 -13.95
N ALA A 88 4.70 17.01 -12.95
CA ALA A 88 4.52 17.33 -11.54
C ALA A 88 5.44 18.48 -11.14
N ALA A 89 4.89 19.39 -10.32
CA ALA A 89 5.62 20.40 -9.56
C ALA A 89 5.70 19.96 -8.10
N TYR A 90 6.73 20.42 -7.39
CA TYR A 90 7.03 20.03 -6.02
C TYR A 90 7.19 21.21 -5.10
N TRP A 91 6.91 20.97 -3.81
CA TRP A 91 7.13 21.94 -2.75
C TRP A 91 7.86 21.28 -1.58
N THR A 92 8.77 22.05 -1.00
CA THR A 92 9.41 21.75 0.27
C THR A 92 8.54 22.30 1.39
N LEU A 93 8.18 21.45 2.35
CA LEU A 93 7.43 21.82 3.54
C LEU A 93 8.39 22.22 4.64
N LYS A 94 8.11 23.35 5.32
CA LYS A 94 8.88 23.81 6.49
C LYS A 94 7.93 24.24 7.60
N VAL A 95 8.12 23.63 8.78
CA VAL A 95 7.43 24.00 10.02
C VAL A 95 8.45 24.15 11.14
N GLY A 96 8.58 25.37 11.67
CA GLY A 96 9.65 25.69 12.60
C GLY A 96 11.03 25.40 12.00
N GLU A 97 11.83 24.62 12.70
CA GLU A 97 13.17 24.22 12.24
C GLU A 97 13.18 22.94 11.38
N ARG A 98 12.06 22.22 11.31
CA ARG A 98 11.97 20.99 10.49
C ARG A 98 11.60 21.30 9.05
N THR A 99 12.30 20.63 8.16
CA THR A 99 12.09 20.72 6.71
C THR A 99 11.92 19.33 6.11
N ALA A 100 10.93 19.18 5.23
CA ALA A 100 10.74 17.99 4.41
C ALA A 100 10.83 18.40 2.94
N GLU A 101 11.99 18.13 2.33
CA GLU A 101 12.29 18.51 0.96
C GLU A 101 11.41 17.75 -0.03
N ASN A 102 10.79 18.47 -0.97
CA ASN A 102 9.90 17.90 -2.01
C ASN A 102 8.80 16.98 -1.43
N ALA A 103 8.32 17.29 -0.23
CA ALA A 103 7.32 16.45 0.46
C ALA A 103 5.92 16.52 -0.16
N VAL A 104 5.65 17.57 -0.92
CA VAL A 104 4.36 17.85 -1.53
C VAL A 104 4.51 17.90 -3.04
N TRP A 105 3.55 17.35 -3.77
CA TRP A 105 3.52 17.44 -5.23
C TRP A 105 2.12 17.70 -5.76
N GLY A 106 2.02 18.18 -6.98
CA GLY A 106 0.79 18.36 -7.72
C GLY A 106 1.05 18.46 -9.20
N TYR A 107 0.00 18.53 -9.99
CA TYR A 107 0.05 18.67 -11.45
C TYR A 107 -0.65 19.97 -11.87
N PRO A 108 0.00 21.13 -11.84
CA PRO A 108 -0.64 22.42 -12.15
C PRO A 108 -1.21 22.50 -13.57
N GLN A 109 -0.62 21.76 -14.49
CA GLN A 109 -1.05 21.65 -15.88
C GLN A 109 -1.13 20.18 -16.28
N PRO A 110 -2.15 19.44 -15.77
CA PRO A 110 -2.32 18.03 -16.08
C PRO A 110 -2.80 17.85 -17.53
N PHE A 111 -2.72 16.61 -18.02
CA PHE A 111 -3.38 16.26 -19.27
C PHE A 111 -4.91 16.44 -19.17
N GLU A 112 -5.58 16.67 -20.31
CA GLU A 112 -7.02 16.92 -20.38
C GLU A 112 -7.83 15.78 -19.75
N GLU A 113 -7.41 14.54 -19.97
CA GLU A 113 -8.08 13.33 -19.44
C GLU A 113 -8.15 13.28 -17.92
N VAL A 114 -7.29 14.06 -17.23
CA VAL A 114 -7.23 14.14 -15.77
C VAL A 114 -7.23 15.58 -15.26
N ALA A 115 -7.79 16.51 -16.03
CA ALA A 115 -7.79 17.94 -15.73
C ALA A 115 -8.28 18.28 -14.31
N ALA A 116 -9.16 17.45 -13.74
CA ALA A 116 -9.72 17.64 -12.40
C ALA A 116 -8.68 17.66 -11.27
N ILE A 117 -7.45 17.15 -11.47
CA ILE A 117 -6.40 17.14 -10.43
C ILE A 117 -5.61 18.45 -10.35
N GLY A 118 -5.82 19.40 -11.27
CA GLY A 118 -4.98 20.59 -11.44
C GLY A 118 -4.87 21.48 -10.21
N ASP A 119 -5.98 21.64 -9.46
CA ASP A 119 -6.05 22.48 -8.26
C ASP A 119 -5.80 21.71 -6.96
N PHE A 120 -5.25 20.50 -7.06
CA PHE A 120 -5.00 19.64 -5.92
C PHE A 120 -3.51 19.40 -5.72
N VAL A 121 -3.14 19.10 -4.48
CA VAL A 121 -1.80 18.63 -4.09
C VAL A 121 -1.88 17.36 -3.28
N ALA A 122 -0.79 16.61 -3.28
CA ALA A 122 -0.64 15.38 -2.51
C ALA A 122 0.66 15.43 -1.69
N PHE A 123 0.74 14.58 -0.66
CA PHE A 123 1.88 14.50 0.24
C PHE A 123 2.50 13.11 0.17
N TYR A 124 3.84 13.03 0.18
CA TYR A 124 4.53 11.77 0.41
C TYR A 124 4.24 11.27 1.82
N TRP A 125 3.79 10.02 1.90
CA TRP A 125 3.37 9.42 3.15
C TRP A 125 4.47 9.40 4.21
N ASP A 126 5.68 9.11 3.79
CA ASP A 126 6.87 8.96 4.62
C ASP A 126 7.61 10.28 4.91
N ARG A 127 7.11 11.41 4.41
CA ARG A 127 7.72 12.74 4.60
C ARG A 127 6.93 13.65 5.53
N VAL A 128 5.84 13.15 6.10
CA VAL A 128 5.02 13.80 7.11
C VAL A 128 4.88 12.88 8.32
N ASP A 129 4.44 13.41 9.45
CA ASP A 129 4.47 12.63 10.69
C ASP A 129 3.22 11.77 10.85
N HIS A 130 2.02 12.36 10.66
CA HIS A 130 0.75 11.69 10.93
C HIS A 130 -0.29 11.96 9.86
N TRP A 131 -1.13 10.95 9.64
CA TRP A 131 -2.29 11.00 8.79
C TRP A 131 -3.52 10.54 9.55
N TYR A 132 -4.64 11.23 9.38
CA TYR A 132 -5.90 10.89 10.03
C TYR A 132 -7.03 10.81 9.03
N GLU A 133 -7.90 9.82 9.20
CA GLU A 133 -9.25 9.77 8.64
C GLU A 133 -10.22 10.00 9.80
N GLU A 134 -11.00 11.09 9.76
CA GLU A 134 -11.72 11.62 10.91
C GLU A 134 -10.75 11.83 12.09
N ASP A 135 -10.99 11.18 13.24
CA ASP A 135 -10.12 11.26 14.42
C ASP A 135 -9.22 10.04 14.62
N GLU A 136 -9.19 9.12 13.65
CA GLU A 136 -8.35 7.94 13.69
C GLU A 136 -7.07 8.10 12.88
N GLU A 137 -5.94 7.81 13.49
CA GLU A 137 -4.66 7.76 12.80
C GLU A 137 -4.61 6.56 11.83
N ILE A 138 -4.18 6.82 10.61
CA ILE A 138 -4.01 5.80 9.57
C ILE A 138 -2.54 5.68 9.16
N PHE A 139 -2.16 4.49 8.69
CA PHE A 139 -0.77 4.13 8.48
C PHE A 139 -0.52 3.62 7.06
N VAL A 140 0.67 3.86 6.53
CA VAL A 140 1.23 3.30 5.29
C VAL A 140 0.65 3.90 4.01
N HIS A 141 -0.68 3.95 3.87
CA HIS A 141 -1.38 4.51 2.72
C HIS A 141 -2.88 4.66 3.02
N PRO A 142 -3.64 5.44 2.23
CA PRO A 142 -5.09 5.55 2.35
C PRO A 142 -5.78 4.19 2.36
N ARG A 143 -6.82 4.05 3.17
CA ARG A 143 -7.69 2.88 3.12
C ARG A 143 -8.58 2.95 1.87
N ASP A 144 -8.41 1.99 0.97
CA ASP A 144 -9.23 1.85 -0.24
C ASP A 144 -10.67 1.46 0.15
N PRO A 145 -11.70 2.28 -0.13
CA PRO A 145 -13.09 1.98 0.22
C PRO A 145 -13.66 0.77 -0.53
N TYR A 146 -13.02 0.36 -1.62
CA TYR A 146 -13.42 -0.82 -2.41
C TYR A 146 -12.72 -2.11 -1.98
N LYS A 147 -11.87 -2.03 -0.97
CA LYS A 147 -11.17 -3.19 -0.44
C LYS A 147 -11.96 -3.85 0.67
N ARG A 148 -12.29 -5.14 0.48
CA ARG A 148 -12.97 -5.97 1.45
C ARG A 148 -12.00 -6.98 2.05
N ILE A 149 -12.12 -7.21 3.35
CA ILE A 149 -11.39 -8.22 4.10
C ILE A 149 -12.37 -9.06 4.90
N ASP A 150 -12.37 -10.36 4.65
CA ASP A 150 -13.19 -11.32 5.38
C ASP A 150 -12.29 -12.35 6.07
N ALA A 151 -12.31 -12.41 7.39
CA ALA A 151 -11.66 -13.47 8.17
C ALA A 151 -12.72 -14.51 8.60
N ILE A 152 -12.73 -15.65 7.93
CA ILE A 152 -13.80 -16.68 8.07
C ILE A 152 -13.21 -17.95 8.70
N GLN A 153 -13.88 -18.47 9.72
CA GLN A 153 -13.52 -19.75 10.33
C GLN A 153 -13.70 -20.89 9.34
N SER A 154 -12.72 -21.80 9.27
CA SER A 154 -12.78 -22.98 8.42
C SER A 154 -12.44 -24.24 9.21
N SER A 155 -13.15 -25.33 8.94
CA SER A 155 -12.87 -26.66 9.45
C SER A 155 -12.05 -27.53 8.49
N ARG A 156 -11.65 -26.96 7.35
CA ARG A 156 -10.79 -27.64 6.38
C ARG A 156 -9.42 -27.89 6.98
N LEU A 157 -8.82 -29.03 6.68
CA LEU A 157 -7.47 -29.35 7.11
C LEU A 157 -6.47 -28.47 6.38
N VAL A 158 -5.73 -27.65 7.11
CA VAL A 158 -4.62 -26.85 6.58
C VAL A 158 -3.32 -27.37 7.15
N GLN A 159 -2.36 -27.65 6.28
CA GLN A 159 -0.99 -28.03 6.65
C GLN A 159 0.00 -27.09 5.97
N ILE A 160 1.02 -26.68 6.72
CA ILE A 160 2.13 -25.85 6.22
C ILE A 160 3.41 -26.68 6.28
N VAL A 161 4.11 -26.75 5.15
CA VAL A 161 5.38 -27.49 5.01
C VAL A 161 6.52 -26.49 4.81
N VAL A 162 7.56 -26.61 5.61
CA VAL A 162 8.81 -25.81 5.53
C VAL A 162 9.99 -26.76 5.76
N GLY A 163 11.00 -26.73 4.89
CA GLY A 163 12.17 -27.61 5.00
C GLY A 163 11.82 -29.11 4.95
N GLY A 164 10.71 -29.45 4.27
CA GLY A 164 10.19 -30.81 4.19
C GLY A 164 9.40 -31.26 5.43
N GLU A 165 9.30 -30.46 6.49
CA GLU A 165 8.56 -30.78 7.72
C GLU A 165 7.22 -30.06 7.78
N ILE A 166 6.22 -30.72 8.39
CA ILE A 166 4.92 -30.07 8.72
C ILE A 166 5.13 -29.22 9.96
N VAL A 167 5.18 -27.90 9.77
CA VAL A 167 5.38 -26.92 10.86
C VAL A 167 4.07 -26.40 11.47
N ALA A 168 2.94 -26.60 10.78
CA ALA A 168 1.62 -26.30 11.30
C ALA A 168 0.58 -27.24 10.68
N GLU A 169 -0.37 -27.68 11.51
CA GLU A 169 -1.51 -28.51 11.07
C GLU A 169 -2.76 -28.14 11.88
N THR A 170 -3.83 -27.73 11.20
CA THR A 170 -5.05 -27.28 11.89
C THR A 170 -6.33 -27.56 11.11
N ARG A 171 -7.43 -27.75 11.84
CA ARG A 171 -8.81 -27.67 11.35
C ARG A 171 -9.57 -26.47 11.92
N ARG A 172 -8.83 -25.50 12.47
CA ARG A 172 -9.38 -24.30 13.13
C ARG A 172 -8.82 -23.00 12.51
N ALA A 173 -8.27 -23.10 11.30
CA ALA A 173 -7.72 -21.91 10.63
C ALA A 173 -8.80 -20.86 10.35
N ARG A 174 -8.42 -19.59 10.37
CA ARG A 174 -9.20 -18.53 9.75
C ARG A 174 -8.64 -18.25 8.38
N PHE A 175 -9.48 -18.42 7.38
CA PHE A 175 -9.15 -18.05 6.00
C PHE A 175 -9.43 -16.55 5.85
N LEU A 176 -8.42 -15.80 5.49
CA LEU A 176 -8.56 -14.37 5.24
C LEU A 176 -8.60 -14.16 3.73
N PHE A 177 -9.75 -13.69 3.28
CA PHE A 177 -10.00 -13.28 1.90
C PHE A 177 -9.89 -11.76 1.83
N GLU A 178 -8.93 -11.28 1.07
CA GLU A 178 -8.71 -9.85 0.88
C GLU A 178 -8.80 -9.54 -0.60
N THR A 179 -9.57 -8.51 -0.96
CA THR A 179 -9.77 -8.10 -2.36
C THR A 179 -8.43 -8.05 -3.09
N ARG A 180 -8.31 -8.80 -4.18
CA ARG A 180 -7.14 -8.87 -5.07
C ARG A 180 -5.86 -9.43 -4.46
N LEU A 181 -5.95 -10.12 -3.34
CA LEU A 181 -4.83 -10.82 -2.73
C LEU A 181 -5.14 -12.32 -2.58
N PRO A 182 -4.12 -13.17 -2.54
CA PRO A 182 -4.33 -14.60 -2.31
C PRO A 182 -4.90 -14.84 -0.91
N THR A 183 -5.66 -15.90 -0.77
CA THR A 183 -6.16 -16.36 0.54
C THR A 183 -4.98 -16.57 1.49
N ARG A 184 -5.08 -16.01 2.69
CA ARG A 184 -4.11 -16.20 3.77
C ARG A 184 -4.72 -17.09 4.84
N TYR A 185 -3.91 -17.96 5.41
CA TYR A 185 -4.31 -18.96 6.39
C TYR A 185 -3.77 -18.59 7.76
N TYR A 186 -4.62 -18.08 8.64
CA TYR A 186 -4.28 -17.70 10.00
C TYR A 186 -4.54 -18.88 10.93
N ILE A 187 -3.51 -19.37 11.60
CA ILE A 187 -3.47 -20.61 12.36
C ILE A 187 -3.33 -20.28 13.84
N PRO A 188 -4.13 -20.92 14.74
CA PRO A 188 -3.93 -20.81 16.18
C PRO A 188 -2.51 -21.25 16.59
N PRO A 189 -1.84 -20.55 17.54
CA PRO A 189 -0.49 -20.93 17.98
C PRO A 189 -0.39 -22.39 18.48
N GLU A 190 -1.45 -22.92 19.08
CA GLU A 190 -1.51 -24.29 19.59
C GLU A 190 -1.40 -25.37 18.50
N ASP A 191 -1.70 -24.99 17.26
CA ASP A 191 -1.65 -25.86 16.07
C ASP A 191 -0.37 -25.62 15.24
N VAL A 192 0.60 -24.85 15.79
CA VAL A 192 1.89 -24.52 15.17
C VAL A 192 3.03 -25.10 16.03
N ARG A 193 4.06 -25.60 15.37
CA ARG A 193 5.32 -26.00 16.02
C ARG A 193 6.06 -24.74 16.49
N MET A 194 5.57 -24.18 17.63
CA MET A 194 6.14 -22.95 18.21
C MET A 194 7.58 -23.13 18.63
N ASP A 195 8.02 -24.35 18.90
CA ASP A 195 9.41 -24.73 19.20
C ASP A 195 10.38 -24.46 18.02
N LEU A 196 9.85 -24.40 16.81
CA LEU A 196 10.63 -24.08 15.60
C LEU A 196 10.62 -22.57 15.27
N LEU A 197 9.82 -21.76 15.98
CA LEU A 197 9.69 -20.33 15.71
C LEU A 197 10.68 -19.49 16.54
N VAL A 198 11.44 -18.67 15.87
CA VAL A 198 12.35 -17.70 16.50
C VAL A 198 11.80 -16.29 16.24
N PRO A 199 11.55 -15.48 17.30
CA PRO A 199 11.12 -14.10 17.11
C PRO A 199 12.09 -13.31 16.24
N SER A 200 11.54 -12.42 15.42
CA SER A 200 12.31 -11.48 14.58
C SER A 200 12.06 -10.05 15.03
N ASP A 201 13.05 -9.19 14.88
CA ASP A 201 12.92 -7.74 15.16
C ASP A 201 12.11 -6.99 14.09
N LYS A 202 11.77 -7.67 12.99
CA LYS A 202 10.98 -7.11 11.91
C LYS A 202 9.57 -6.78 12.37
N THR A 203 9.13 -5.59 12.01
CA THR A 203 7.74 -5.14 12.14
C THR A 203 7.29 -4.50 10.84
N THR A 204 6.01 -4.63 10.52
CA THR A 204 5.39 -3.90 9.42
C THR A 204 4.01 -3.40 9.84
N ALA A 205 3.49 -2.41 9.13
CA ALA A 205 2.14 -1.92 9.34
C ALA A 205 1.27 -2.18 8.10
N CYS A 206 0.00 -2.45 8.35
CA CYS A 206 -1.03 -2.60 7.33
C CYS A 206 -2.23 -1.73 7.72
N PRO A 207 -2.74 -0.87 6.82
CA PRO A 207 -3.85 0.02 7.16
C PRO A 207 -5.17 -0.71 7.44
N TYR A 208 -5.26 -1.99 7.10
CA TYR A 208 -6.46 -2.83 7.26
C TYR A 208 -6.36 -3.87 8.39
N LYS A 209 -5.17 -4.08 8.96
CA LYS A 209 -4.93 -5.13 9.95
C LYS A 209 -4.19 -4.67 11.20
N GLY A 210 -3.42 -3.56 11.11
CA GLY A 210 -2.61 -3.04 12.20
C GLY A 210 -1.12 -3.35 12.05
N ARG A 211 -0.40 -3.46 13.17
CA ARG A 211 1.05 -3.72 13.22
C ARG A 211 1.33 -5.21 13.35
N ALA A 212 2.10 -5.75 12.42
CA ALA A 212 2.54 -7.15 12.42
C ALA A 212 3.90 -7.31 13.10
N ARG A 213 4.06 -8.43 13.83
CA ARG A 213 5.34 -8.98 14.29
C ARG A 213 5.66 -10.22 13.49
N TYR A 214 6.96 -10.53 13.40
CA TYR A 214 7.44 -11.62 12.57
C TYR A 214 8.18 -12.70 13.38
N TYR A 215 8.25 -13.88 12.78
CA TYR A 215 9.04 -15.00 13.25
C TYR A 215 9.76 -15.63 12.05
N SER A 216 10.99 -16.10 12.30
CA SER A 216 11.72 -16.99 11.44
C SER A 216 11.42 -18.44 11.84
N VAL A 217 11.49 -19.37 10.88
CA VAL A 217 11.36 -20.81 11.16
C VAL A 217 12.77 -21.42 11.15
N LYS A 218 13.13 -22.16 12.20
CA LYS A 218 14.42 -22.87 12.29
C LYS A 218 14.18 -24.37 12.27
N ILE A 219 14.79 -25.06 11.29
CA ILE A 219 14.73 -26.52 11.15
C ILE A 219 16.17 -27.02 11.04
N GLY A 220 16.64 -27.72 12.07
CA GLY A 220 18.05 -28.04 12.20
C GLY A 220 18.91 -26.78 12.16
N ASP A 221 19.89 -26.75 11.23
CA ASP A 221 20.78 -25.59 11.05
C ASP A 221 20.23 -24.56 10.04
N GLN A 222 19.11 -24.88 9.38
CA GLN A 222 18.50 -23.99 8.38
C GLN A 222 17.55 -22.99 9.03
N VAL A 223 17.70 -21.71 8.71
CA VAL A 223 16.81 -20.62 9.14
C VAL A 223 16.08 -20.04 7.93
N TYR A 224 14.76 -20.05 8.00
CA TYR A 224 13.86 -19.42 7.03
C TYR A 224 13.42 -18.08 7.60
N GLN A 225 14.10 -17.01 7.16
CA GLN A 225 14.00 -15.68 7.75
C GLN A 225 12.63 -15.05 7.52
N ASP A 226 12.03 -14.48 8.59
CA ASP A 226 10.78 -13.68 8.56
C ASP A 226 9.61 -14.37 7.83
N LEU A 227 9.51 -15.68 7.96
CA LEU A 227 8.58 -16.50 7.18
C LEU A 227 7.14 -16.44 7.70
N VAL A 228 6.95 -16.04 8.96
CA VAL A 228 5.67 -16.05 9.67
C VAL A 228 5.40 -14.66 10.23
N TRP A 229 4.14 -14.25 10.20
CA TRP A 229 3.71 -13.03 10.88
C TRP A 229 2.47 -13.25 11.73
N SER A 230 2.27 -12.34 12.68
CA SER A 230 1.09 -12.27 13.53
C SER A 230 0.71 -10.81 13.78
N TYR A 231 -0.57 -10.57 14.03
CA TYR A 231 -1.08 -9.28 14.52
C TYR A 231 -1.46 -9.45 15.98
N PRO A 232 -0.59 -9.08 16.95
CA PRO A 232 -0.89 -9.21 18.38
C PRO A 232 -2.08 -8.35 18.80
N ASP A 233 -2.18 -7.16 18.21
CA ASP A 233 -3.27 -6.23 18.42
C ASP A 233 -3.73 -5.64 17.09
N PRO A 234 -4.61 -6.36 16.36
CA PRO A 234 -5.14 -5.88 15.09
C PRO A 234 -6.10 -4.71 15.30
N ILE A 235 -6.32 -3.92 14.24
CA ILE A 235 -7.32 -2.84 14.28
C ILE A 235 -8.72 -3.39 14.52
N ALA A 236 -9.64 -2.52 14.96
CA ALA A 236 -10.99 -2.90 15.37
C ALA A 236 -11.81 -3.59 14.25
N GLU A 237 -11.49 -3.33 12.98
CA GLU A 237 -12.17 -3.93 11.83
C GLU A 237 -11.69 -5.36 11.51
N CYS A 238 -10.53 -5.79 12.07
CA CYS A 238 -9.98 -7.11 11.79
C CYS A 238 -9.62 -7.93 13.06
N PRO A 239 -10.48 -7.96 14.11
CA PRO A 239 -10.13 -8.53 15.41
C PRO A 239 -10.00 -10.06 15.38
N LYS A 240 -10.58 -10.72 14.38
CA LYS A 240 -10.63 -12.18 14.29
C LYS A 240 -9.29 -12.86 14.03
N ILE A 241 -8.25 -12.08 13.68
CA ILE A 241 -6.89 -12.61 13.44
C ILE A 241 -5.95 -12.36 14.62
N LYS A 242 -6.44 -11.80 15.73
CA LYS A 242 -5.63 -11.48 16.90
C LYS A 242 -4.82 -12.68 17.38
N GLY A 243 -3.49 -12.52 17.41
CA GLY A 243 -2.55 -13.52 17.89
C GLY A 243 -2.40 -14.77 17.02
N LEU A 244 -3.18 -14.92 15.93
CA LEU A 244 -3.02 -16.04 15.01
C LEU A 244 -1.77 -15.85 14.14
N LEU A 245 -1.17 -16.97 13.72
CA LEU A 245 0.04 -17.01 12.92
C LEU A 245 -0.29 -17.27 11.45
N CYS A 246 0.36 -16.54 10.55
CA CYS A 246 0.20 -16.69 9.13
C CYS A 246 1.57 -16.85 8.45
N PHE A 247 1.68 -17.83 7.56
CA PHE A 247 2.90 -18.13 6.83
C PHE A 247 2.85 -17.54 5.42
N PHE A 248 4.00 -17.08 4.90
CA PHE A 248 4.06 -16.57 3.54
C PHE A 248 3.81 -17.70 2.54
N ASN A 249 2.66 -17.67 1.86
CA ASN A 249 2.31 -18.63 0.81
C ASN A 249 3.38 -18.69 -0.29
N GLU A 250 4.04 -17.56 -0.55
CA GLU A 250 5.05 -17.38 -1.58
C GLU A 250 6.37 -18.09 -1.24
N HIS A 251 6.66 -18.30 0.05
CA HIS A 251 7.98 -18.68 0.54
C HIS A 251 8.05 -20.05 1.21
N VAL A 252 6.95 -20.56 1.77
CA VAL A 252 6.88 -21.94 2.32
C VAL A 252 7.05 -22.97 1.21
N ASP A 253 7.43 -24.17 1.54
CA ASP A 253 7.57 -25.24 0.53
C ASP A 253 6.19 -25.58 -0.05
N GLU A 254 5.22 -25.84 0.82
CA GLU A 254 3.85 -26.16 0.44
C GLU A 254 2.83 -25.64 1.48
N ILE A 255 1.67 -25.25 1.00
CA ILE A 255 0.44 -25.18 1.77
C ILE A 255 -0.49 -26.25 1.22
N ARG A 256 -0.99 -27.12 2.08
CA ARG A 256 -1.99 -28.13 1.71
C ARG A 256 -3.33 -27.81 2.36
N VAL A 257 -4.38 -27.88 1.57
CA VAL A 257 -5.75 -27.74 2.07
C VAL A 257 -6.54 -28.97 1.67
N ASP A 258 -7.02 -29.71 2.67
CA ASP A 258 -7.66 -31.03 2.51
C ASP A 258 -6.78 -32.00 1.68
N GLY A 259 -5.48 -32.01 1.97
CA GLY A 259 -4.48 -32.84 1.31
C GLY A 259 -4.05 -32.39 -0.08
N LYS A 260 -4.65 -31.32 -0.62
CA LYS A 260 -4.29 -30.79 -1.94
C LYS A 260 -3.32 -29.60 -1.80
N VAL A 261 -2.22 -29.63 -2.53
CA VAL A 261 -1.27 -28.53 -2.58
C VAL A 261 -1.91 -27.30 -3.22
N VAL A 262 -1.86 -26.18 -2.51
CA VAL A 262 -2.29 -24.88 -3.02
C VAL A 262 -1.17 -24.29 -3.89
N PRO A 263 -1.46 -23.84 -5.13
CA PRO A 263 -0.45 -23.21 -5.96
C PRO A 263 0.15 -21.98 -5.27
N LYS A 264 1.49 -21.81 -5.38
CA LYS A 264 2.15 -20.62 -4.87
C LYS A 264 1.67 -19.38 -5.63
N PRO A 265 1.19 -18.35 -4.95
CA PRO A 265 0.75 -17.14 -5.63
C PRO A 265 1.96 -16.32 -6.10
N VAL A 266 1.74 -15.56 -7.16
CA VAL A 266 2.67 -14.50 -7.60
C VAL A 266 2.16 -13.16 -7.09
N THR A 267 2.90 -12.56 -6.17
CA THR A 267 2.53 -11.31 -5.51
C THR A 267 3.75 -10.40 -5.39
N PRO A 268 3.61 -9.14 -4.99
CA PRO A 268 4.75 -8.26 -4.71
C PRO A 268 5.76 -8.80 -3.69
N TRP A 269 5.39 -9.81 -2.92
CA TRP A 269 6.27 -10.48 -1.96
C TRP A 269 6.99 -11.70 -2.54
N SER A 270 6.68 -12.11 -3.78
CA SER A 270 7.38 -13.22 -4.46
C SER A 270 8.80 -12.81 -4.83
N LYS A 271 9.76 -13.74 -4.69
CA LYS A 271 11.17 -13.49 -5.00
C LYS A 271 11.41 -13.05 -6.46
N ASP A 272 10.58 -13.53 -7.36
CA ASP A 272 10.63 -13.28 -8.80
C ASP A 272 9.57 -12.26 -9.29
N TRP A 273 9.09 -11.42 -8.37
CA TRP A 273 8.05 -10.43 -8.69
C TRP A 273 8.41 -9.50 -9.84
N GLN A 274 9.66 -8.98 -9.86
CA GLN A 274 10.09 -8.03 -10.90
C GLN A 274 9.99 -8.62 -12.30
N ASP A 275 10.31 -9.91 -12.43
CA ASP A 275 10.24 -10.63 -13.71
C ASP A 275 8.80 -10.96 -14.11
N LYS A 276 7.96 -11.32 -13.15
CA LYS A 276 6.58 -11.78 -13.35
C LYS A 276 5.54 -10.68 -13.31
N ALA A 277 5.84 -9.51 -12.76
CA ALA A 277 4.87 -8.41 -12.57
C ALA A 277 4.16 -8.00 -13.86
N LYS A 278 4.84 -8.11 -15.01
CA LYS A 278 4.28 -7.76 -16.33
C LYS A 278 3.26 -8.79 -16.85
N THR A 279 3.34 -10.04 -16.37
CA THR A 279 2.50 -11.16 -16.82
C THR A 279 1.32 -11.41 -15.89
N VAL A 280 1.34 -10.88 -14.67
CA VAL A 280 0.23 -10.99 -13.72
C VAL A 280 -0.85 -9.99 -14.12
N PRO A 281 -2.11 -10.42 -14.30
CA PRO A 281 -3.22 -9.49 -14.53
C PRO A 281 -3.23 -8.40 -13.45
N ASP A 282 -3.50 -7.16 -13.85
CA ASP A 282 -3.61 -6.08 -12.86
C ASP A 282 -4.79 -6.34 -11.92
N GLN A 283 -4.46 -6.85 -10.76
CA GLN A 283 -5.42 -7.10 -9.69
C GLN A 283 -5.77 -5.83 -8.91
N ARG A 284 -5.17 -4.67 -9.21
CA ARG A 284 -5.35 -3.39 -8.53
C ARG A 284 -6.07 -2.34 -9.37
N GLY A 285 -6.50 -2.69 -10.60
CA GLY A 285 -7.30 -1.82 -11.46
C GLY A 285 -8.63 -1.43 -10.80
N PRO A 286 -9.27 -0.32 -11.20
CA PRO A 286 -10.54 0.09 -10.63
C PRO A 286 -11.55 -1.06 -10.70
N VAL A 287 -12.24 -1.29 -9.60
CA VAL A 287 -13.36 -2.25 -9.57
C VAL A 287 -14.38 -1.73 -10.58
N ALA A 288 -14.76 -2.58 -11.53
CA ALA A 288 -15.96 -2.26 -12.33
C ALA A 288 -17.10 -2.02 -11.32
N ARG A 289 -17.71 -0.85 -11.38
CA ARG A 289 -18.92 -0.58 -10.59
C ARG A 289 -19.99 -1.56 -11.03
N PRO A 290 -20.80 -2.13 -10.11
CA PRO A 290 -21.96 -2.92 -10.49
C PRO A 290 -22.93 -2.11 -11.31
#